data_90233fffcd51ca2f0781aa9f98e7e0d6
#
_entry.id   90233fffcd51ca2f0781aa9f98e7e0d6
#
_cell.length_a   1.000
_cell.length_b   1.000
_cell.length_c   1.000
_cell.angle_alpha   90.00
_cell.angle_beta   90.00
_cell.angle_gamma   90.00
#
_symmetry.space_group_name_H-M   'P 1'
#
loop_
_entity.id
_entity.type
_entity.pdbx_description
1 polymer ?
#
loop_
_entity_poly.entity_id
_entity_poly.type
_entity_poly.pdbx_seq_one_letter_code
_entity_poly.pdbx_strand_id
1 'polypeptide(L)'
;MFTGTLLPYQVEAVEAMVARKKMLVAYDLGLGKTVLTIAALEELAPSKPGIVICLSSLKYQWAEQIRKFTDVGNPLVIDGTPKQREEQYALALTGEYTHIIINYEQVVNDWEYVRKLDRGFVVCDEATAIKSFRSKRSKHVKELKSPIKFALTGTPIENGKPEELYSIMQFVDKDVLGRYDLFDKTFIVRNHFGGVERYRNLSILNKAMATSSVRKRQQDPDVAPYLPDTIFAEPICVSFDRAGAKLYNHIAEEILEDLEGAIDSFGTSFDLFSHYSGETQNEAANALKGKIMSKLTALRMLCDSPSLLQSSASLYRSDSNSGSKYAHDLDEAGMLSTIKSNPKVHALKQYVQEFLDSYDGNKVVIFTSYVNMVKILDKELDSYNPQIYTGELNAKDKEAAKLTFQSDQNCRVLISSDAGGYGVDLPQANLLINYDLPWNAGLALQRNGRIRRASSTWPSIVIQDFLMEGSIEERQHDMLLQKNSVADAIMDGEGIDAKGGIELNLGSLKAFLQQTMV
;
A
#
# COMPACT_ATOMS: atom_id res chain seq x y z
N MET A 1 18.41 -18.31 20.96
CA MET A 1 19.44 -17.31 20.52
C MET A 1 19.19 -17.02 19.04
N PHE A 2 19.45 -15.80 18.59
CA PHE A 2 19.34 -15.46 17.16
C PHE A 2 20.44 -16.18 16.35
N THR A 3 20.05 -16.84 15.26
CA THR A 3 20.96 -17.70 14.45
C THR A 3 21.35 -17.09 13.10
N GLY A 4 20.84 -15.90 12.80
CA GLY A 4 21.11 -15.20 11.53
C GLY A 4 22.34 -14.31 11.57
N THR A 5 22.64 -13.70 10.42
CA THR A 5 23.65 -12.62 10.30
C THR A 5 22.94 -11.33 9.93
N LEU A 6 23.19 -10.27 10.68
CA LEU A 6 22.65 -8.94 10.43
C LEU A 6 23.64 -8.11 9.59
N LEU A 7 23.10 -7.31 8.69
CA LEU A 7 23.87 -6.26 8.01
C LEU A 7 24.17 -5.10 8.98
N PRO A 8 25.23 -4.30 8.75
CA PRO A 8 25.61 -3.22 9.66
C PRO A 8 24.48 -2.29 10.06
N TYR A 9 23.68 -1.80 9.09
CA TYR A 9 22.53 -0.92 9.36
C TYR A 9 21.41 -1.61 10.15
N GLN A 10 21.34 -2.95 10.12
CA GLN A 10 20.37 -3.73 10.90
C GLN A 10 20.83 -3.86 12.36
N VAL A 11 22.13 -3.98 12.60
CA VAL A 11 22.71 -4.04 13.96
C VAL A 11 22.36 -2.76 14.72
N GLU A 12 22.55 -1.58 14.11
CA GLU A 12 22.19 -0.29 14.72
C GLU A 12 20.71 -0.23 15.15
N ALA A 13 19.82 -0.76 14.31
CA ALA A 13 18.40 -0.81 14.64
C ALA A 13 18.11 -1.74 15.82
N VAL A 14 18.73 -2.91 15.85
CA VAL A 14 18.56 -3.89 16.93
C VAL A 14 19.03 -3.30 18.25
N GLU A 15 20.20 -2.66 18.30
CA GLU A 15 20.71 -1.95 19.49
C GLU A 15 19.73 -0.90 19.99
N ALA A 16 19.19 -0.06 19.08
CA ALA A 16 18.22 0.96 19.44
C ALA A 16 16.89 0.34 19.96
N MET A 17 16.41 -0.73 19.33
CA MET A 17 15.20 -1.45 19.74
C MET A 17 15.37 -2.09 21.13
N VAL A 18 16.51 -2.71 21.40
CA VAL A 18 16.83 -3.32 22.70
C VAL A 18 16.91 -2.25 23.79
N ALA A 19 17.60 -1.14 23.52
CA ALA A 19 17.75 -0.06 24.48
C ALA A 19 16.40 0.60 24.85
N ARG A 20 15.51 0.77 23.89
CA ARG A 20 14.24 1.52 24.07
C ARG A 20 13.05 0.66 24.39
N LYS A 21 12.99 -0.58 23.91
CA LYS A 21 11.86 -1.51 24.07
C LYS A 21 10.52 -1.07 23.44
N LYS A 22 10.43 0.20 23.00
CA LYS A 22 9.27 0.78 22.33
C LYS A 22 9.77 1.61 21.15
N MET A 23 9.54 1.13 19.93
CA MET A 23 10.16 1.71 18.73
C MET A 23 9.25 1.63 17.52
N LEU A 24 9.21 2.70 16.73
CA LEU A 24 8.78 2.68 15.34
C LEU A 24 10.00 2.35 14.46
N VAL A 25 9.94 1.25 13.74
CA VAL A 25 10.96 0.85 12.76
C VAL A 25 10.45 1.23 11.38
N ALA A 26 10.87 2.40 10.92
CA ALA A 26 10.49 2.99 9.64
C ALA A 26 11.55 2.68 8.56
N TYR A 27 11.88 1.41 8.41
CA TYR A 27 12.82 0.93 7.39
C TYR A 27 12.07 0.68 6.08
N ASP A 28 12.64 1.14 4.98
CA ASP A 28 12.07 0.88 3.66
C ASP A 28 11.83 -0.61 3.42
N LEU A 29 11.04 -0.93 2.40
CA LEU A 29 10.75 -2.32 2.04
C LEU A 29 12.04 -3.05 1.62
N GLY A 30 12.12 -4.34 1.96
CA GLY A 30 13.29 -5.15 1.63
C GLY A 30 14.49 -5.01 2.57
N LEU A 31 14.45 -4.11 3.55
CA LEU A 31 15.57 -3.88 4.49
C LEU A 31 15.56 -4.81 5.71
N GLY A 32 14.73 -5.85 5.71
CA GLY A 32 14.80 -6.92 6.71
C GLY A 32 14.10 -6.61 8.05
N LYS A 33 13.06 -5.77 8.09
CA LYS A 33 12.31 -5.43 9.31
C LYS A 33 11.93 -6.63 10.17
N THR A 34 11.49 -7.73 9.55
CA THR A 34 11.14 -8.97 10.26
C THR A 34 12.34 -9.56 10.97
N VAL A 35 13.48 -9.70 10.27
CA VAL A 35 14.70 -10.33 10.79
C VAL A 35 15.29 -9.53 11.95
N LEU A 36 15.43 -8.21 11.80
CA LEU A 36 15.94 -7.37 12.87
C LEU A 36 15.01 -7.33 14.10
N THR A 37 13.69 -7.46 13.89
CA THR A 37 12.72 -7.54 14.99
C THR A 37 12.87 -8.86 15.75
N ILE A 38 13.05 -9.98 15.06
CA ILE A 38 13.32 -11.28 15.67
C ILE A 38 14.64 -11.21 16.47
N ALA A 39 15.70 -10.63 15.90
CA ALA A 39 16.98 -10.45 16.58
C ALA A 39 16.83 -9.61 17.86
N ALA A 40 16.12 -8.48 17.80
CA ALA A 40 15.88 -7.63 18.96
C ALA A 40 15.06 -8.35 20.06
N LEU A 41 14.07 -9.15 19.69
CA LEU A 41 13.27 -9.94 20.65
C LEU A 41 14.10 -11.06 21.30
N GLU A 42 14.96 -11.74 20.55
CA GLU A 42 15.88 -12.76 21.09
C GLU A 42 16.88 -12.15 22.08
N GLU A 43 17.40 -10.96 21.79
CA GLU A 43 18.32 -10.25 22.70
C GLU A 43 17.61 -9.73 23.96
N LEU A 44 16.37 -9.23 23.82
CA LEU A 44 15.54 -8.79 24.96
C LEU A 44 15.07 -9.95 25.84
N ALA A 45 15.02 -11.18 25.30
CA ALA A 45 14.62 -12.39 25.98
C ALA A 45 13.36 -12.22 26.87
N PRO A 46 12.20 -11.84 26.34
CA PRO A 46 11.02 -11.57 27.14
C PRO A 46 10.58 -12.83 27.91
N SER A 47 10.28 -12.68 29.19
CA SER A 47 9.94 -13.79 30.09
C SER A 47 8.55 -14.41 29.82
N LYS A 48 7.75 -13.77 28.95
CA LYS A 48 6.39 -14.21 28.58
C LYS A 48 6.23 -14.22 27.07
N PRO A 49 5.34 -15.08 26.55
CA PRO A 49 4.91 -15.03 25.15
C PRO A 49 4.47 -13.63 24.73
N GLY A 50 4.55 -13.34 23.44
CA GLY A 50 4.06 -12.09 22.89
C GLY A 50 3.26 -12.27 21.61
N ILE A 51 2.72 -11.16 21.14
CA ILE A 51 1.82 -11.14 19.99
C ILE A 51 2.50 -10.45 18.81
N VAL A 52 2.46 -11.11 17.66
CA VAL A 52 2.79 -10.52 16.35
C VAL A 52 1.48 -10.29 15.59
N ILE A 53 1.18 -9.04 15.28
CA ILE A 53 0.01 -8.62 14.50
C ILE A 53 0.51 -8.24 13.12
N CYS A 54 0.06 -8.94 12.08
CA CYS A 54 0.48 -8.71 10.70
C CYS A 54 -0.69 -8.81 9.73
N LEU A 55 -0.44 -8.60 8.45
CA LEU A 55 -1.44 -8.89 7.41
C LEU A 55 -1.69 -10.40 7.32
N SER A 56 -2.91 -10.79 6.93
CA SER A 56 -3.31 -12.21 6.86
C SER A 56 -2.36 -13.05 6.00
N SER A 57 -1.88 -12.49 4.88
CA SER A 57 -0.93 -13.13 3.96
C SER A 57 0.47 -13.36 4.54
N LEU A 58 0.85 -12.65 5.61
CA LEU A 58 2.19 -12.70 6.20
C LEU A 58 2.30 -13.61 7.42
N LYS A 59 1.19 -14.14 7.94
CA LYS A 59 1.19 -14.93 9.18
C LYS A 59 2.14 -16.13 9.13
N TYR A 60 2.06 -16.90 8.07
CA TYR A 60 2.91 -18.11 7.91
C TYR A 60 4.36 -17.74 7.62
N GLN A 61 4.61 -16.68 6.87
CA GLN A 61 5.96 -16.16 6.64
C GLN A 61 6.62 -15.72 7.95
N TRP A 62 5.90 -15.05 8.86
CA TRP A 62 6.41 -14.73 10.19
C TRP A 62 6.78 -16.00 10.99
N ALA A 63 5.91 -17.01 10.97
CA ALA A 63 6.19 -18.28 11.65
C ALA A 63 7.42 -18.98 11.09
N GLU A 64 7.58 -18.99 9.77
CA GLU A 64 8.76 -19.55 9.10
C GLU A 64 10.04 -18.78 9.46
N GLN A 65 10.00 -17.45 9.43
CA GLN A 65 11.17 -16.63 9.78
C GLN A 65 11.57 -16.81 11.25
N ILE A 66 10.60 -16.90 12.18
CA ILE A 66 10.90 -17.19 13.58
C ILE A 66 11.62 -18.54 13.73
N ARG A 67 11.10 -19.61 13.11
CA ARG A 67 11.75 -20.94 13.16
C ARG A 67 13.14 -20.94 12.52
N LYS A 68 13.32 -20.15 11.45
CA LYS A 68 14.58 -20.06 10.71
C LYS A 68 15.68 -19.34 11.50
N PHE A 69 15.31 -18.28 12.24
CA PHE A 69 16.27 -17.36 12.85
C PHE A 69 16.37 -17.49 14.37
N THR A 70 15.70 -18.48 14.97
CA THR A 70 15.77 -18.73 16.42
C THR A 70 15.91 -20.21 16.73
N ASP A 71 16.70 -20.54 17.76
CA ASP A 71 16.87 -21.94 18.21
C ASP A 71 15.65 -22.48 18.97
N VAL A 72 14.92 -21.60 19.66
CA VAL A 72 13.84 -21.97 20.60
C VAL A 72 12.50 -21.35 20.26
N GLY A 73 12.43 -20.64 19.17
CA GLY A 73 11.19 -19.96 18.74
C GLY A 73 10.11 -20.97 18.36
N ASN A 74 9.00 -20.97 19.12
CA ASN A 74 7.83 -21.80 18.87
C ASN A 74 6.62 -20.92 18.55
N PRO A 75 6.42 -20.54 17.25
CA PRO A 75 5.30 -19.68 16.84
C PRO A 75 4.01 -20.48 16.67
N LEU A 76 2.90 -19.94 17.17
CA LEU A 76 1.55 -20.40 16.92
C LEU A 76 0.83 -19.40 15.98
N VAL A 77 0.39 -19.89 14.84
CA VAL A 77 -0.44 -19.10 13.90
C VAL A 77 -1.91 -19.33 14.20
N ILE A 78 -2.64 -18.29 14.55
CA ILE A 78 -4.10 -18.36 14.74
C ILE A 78 -4.76 -18.21 13.36
N ASP A 79 -5.48 -19.27 12.90
CA ASP A 79 -6.10 -19.29 11.59
C ASP A 79 -7.31 -20.23 11.53
N GLY A 80 -8.07 -20.15 10.41
CA GLY A 80 -9.23 -21.01 10.15
C GLY A 80 -10.55 -20.47 10.66
N THR A 81 -11.51 -21.36 10.90
CA THR A 81 -12.86 -21.03 11.36
C THR A 81 -12.86 -20.47 12.79
N PRO A 82 -13.90 -19.76 13.22
CA PRO A 82 -13.99 -19.26 14.60
C PRO A 82 -13.77 -20.32 15.66
N LYS A 83 -14.29 -21.54 15.47
CA LYS A 83 -14.11 -22.65 16.40
C LYS A 83 -12.65 -23.13 16.46
N GLN A 84 -12.01 -23.26 15.32
CA GLN A 84 -10.58 -23.63 15.28
C GLN A 84 -9.71 -22.57 15.94
N ARG A 85 -10.03 -21.30 15.75
CA ARG A 85 -9.29 -20.21 16.40
C ARG A 85 -9.48 -20.20 17.92
N GLU A 86 -10.68 -20.49 18.41
CA GLU A 86 -10.94 -20.64 19.86
C GLU A 86 -10.04 -21.72 20.48
N GLU A 87 -9.94 -22.90 19.84
CA GLU A 87 -9.06 -23.97 20.26
C GLU A 87 -7.59 -23.53 20.26
N GLN A 88 -7.16 -22.81 19.23
CA GLN A 88 -5.79 -22.27 19.13
C GLN A 88 -5.51 -21.18 20.18
N TYR A 89 -6.47 -20.32 20.51
CA TYR A 89 -6.32 -19.38 21.62
C TYR A 89 -6.19 -20.09 22.97
N ALA A 90 -6.89 -21.19 23.17
CA ALA A 90 -6.71 -22.02 24.37
C ALA A 90 -5.29 -22.59 24.45
N LEU A 91 -4.74 -23.08 23.32
CA LEU A 91 -3.34 -23.52 23.24
C LEU A 91 -2.37 -22.36 23.50
N ALA A 92 -2.65 -21.16 23.01
CA ALA A 92 -1.79 -20.00 23.24
C ALA A 92 -1.63 -19.65 24.75
N LEU A 93 -2.60 -20.04 25.57
CA LEU A 93 -2.59 -19.80 27.02
C LEU A 93 -1.82 -20.87 27.82
N THR A 94 -1.37 -21.98 27.18
CA THR A 94 -0.60 -23.03 27.88
C THR A 94 0.82 -22.59 28.23
N GLY A 95 1.33 -21.54 27.55
CA GLY A 95 2.71 -21.07 27.71
C GLY A 95 3.77 -21.87 26.90
N GLU A 96 3.34 -22.84 26.10
CA GLU A 96 4.24 -23.62 25.24
C GLU A 96 4.76 -22.84 24.03
N TYR A 97 4.01 -21.79 23.62
CA TYR A 97 4.33 -20.99 22.45
C TYR A 97 4.98 -19.66 22.85
N THR A 98 5.99 -19.25 22.10
CA THR A 98 6.72 -18.01 22.34
C THR A 98 6.13 -16.81 21.60
N HIS A 99 5.57 -17.05 20.41
CA HIS A 99 5.01 -16.03 19.53
C HIS A 99 3.61 -16.43 19.09
N ILE A 100 2.62 -15.59 19.34
CA ILE A 100 1.24 -15.77 18.89
C ILE A 100 1.01 -14.84 17.70
N ILE A 101 0.79 -15.42 16.52
CA ILE A 101 0.69 -14.67 15.27
C ILE A 101 -0.77 -14.56 14.86
N ILE A 102 -1.28 -13.33 14.78
CA ILE A 102 -2.66 -13.02 14.42
C ILE A 102 -2.70 -11.92 13.36
N ASN A 103 -3.83 -11.78 12.67
CA ASN A 103 -4.03 -10.63 11.79
C ASN A 103 -4.83 -9.51 12.47
N TYR A 104 -4.86 -8.35 11.82
CA TYR A 104 -5.53 -7.16 12.35
C TYR A 104 -7.04 -7.32 12.50
N GLU A 105 -7.69 -8.11 11.63
CA GLU A 105 -9.12 -8.41 11.70
C GLU A 105 -9.42 -9.30 12.92
N GLN A 106 -8.55 -10.26 13.22
CA GLN A 106 -8.67 -11.12 14.40
C GLN A 106 -8.55 -10.34 15.70
N VAL A 107 -7.72 -9.28 15.74
CA VAL A 107 -7.68 -8.41 16.93
C VAL A 107 -9.05 -7.82 17.24
N VAL A 108 -9.87 -7.51 16.23
CA VAL A 108 -11.22 -6.96 16.41
C VAL A 108 -12.26 -8.05 16.65
N ASN A 109 -12.24 -9.08 15.79
CA ASN A 109 -13.29 -10.11 15.79
C ASN A 109 -13.17 -11.09 16.96
N ASP A 110 -11.94 -11.37 17.39
CA ASP A 110 -11.62 -12.34 18.44
C ASP A 110 -11.15 -11.63 19.74
N TRP A 111 -11.56 -10.37 19.96
CA TRP A 111 -11.09 -9.53 21.05
C TRP A 111 -11.18 -10.19 22.42
N GLU A 112 -12.26 -10.94 22.70
CA GLU A 112 -12.46 -11.63 23.98
C GLU A 112 -11.40 -12.68 24.30
N TYR A 113 -10.76 -13.24 23.27
CA TYR A 113 -9.63 -14.15 23.40
C TYR A 113 -8.30 -13.39 23.43
N VAL A 114 -8.10 -12.45 22.49
CA VAL A 114 -6.86 -11.68 22.33
C VAL A 114 -6.51 -10.88 23.59
N ARG A 115 -7.49 -10.28 24.25
CA ARG A 115 -7.28 -9.51 25.48
C ARG A 115 -6.77 -10.34 26.67
N LYS A 116 -6.91 -11.68 26.64
CA LYS A 116 -6.48 -12.60 27.70
C LYS A 116 -5.06 -13.12 27.47
N LEU A 117 -4.50 -12.98 26.26
CA LEU A 117 -3.15 -13.45 25.95
C LEU A 117 -2.09 -12.72 26.78
N ASP A 118 -1.04 -13.43 27.12
CA ASP A 118 0.19 -12.83 27.65
C ASP A 118 0.82 -11.89 26.62
N ARG A 119 1.43 -10.82 27.09
CA ARG A 119 2.00 -9.76 26.26
C ARG A 119 3.38 -9.35 26.76
N GLY A 120 4.32 -10.30 26.71
CA GLY A 120 5.72 -10.01 26.91
C GLY A 120 6.22 -8.97 25.89
N PHE A 121 5.69 -9.06 24.68
CA PHE A 121 5.87 -8.07 23.61
C PHE A 121 4.60 -7.97 22.73
N VAL A 122 4.48 -6.87 22.00
CA VAL A 122 3.51 -6.70 20.91
C VAL A 122 4.23 -6.08 19.71
N VAL A 123 4.22 -6.77 18.60
CA VAL A 123 4.73 -6.31 17.30
C VAL A 123 3.57 -6.04 16.37
N CYS A 124 3.54 -4.88 15.74
CA CYS A 124 2.63 -4.53 14.65
C CYS A 124 3.43 -4.43 13.36
N ASP A 125 3.32 -5.43 12.50
CA ASP A 125 3.90 -5.38 11.15
C ASP A 125 2.93 -4.74 10.18
N GLU A 126 3.44 -3.96 9.23
CA GLU A 126 2.65 -3.04 8.39
C GLU A 126 1.74 -2.16 9.26
N ALA A 127 2.35 -1.41 10.19
CA ALA A 127 1.66 -0.63 11.20
C ALA A 127 0.76 0.48 10.62
N THR A 128 0.84 0.78 9.33
CA THR A 128 -0.12 1.61 8.60
C THR A 128 -1.56 1.07 8.68
N ALA A 129 -1.75 -0.20 8.97
CA ALA A 129 -3.06 -0.78 9.27
C ALA A 129 -3.79 -0.10 10.45
N ILE A 130 -3.05 0.60 11.33
CA ILE A 130 -3.58 1.37 12.48
C ILE A 130 -3.42 2.89 12.32
N LYS A 131 -3.19 3.40 11.11
CA LYS A 131 -3.01 4.83 10.82
C LYS A 131 -4.23 5.70 11.13
N SER A 132 -5.43 5.13 11.09
CA SER A 132 -6.67 5.81 11.47
C SER A 132 -6.95 5.64 12.96
N PHE A 133 -6.69 6.67 13.77
CA PHE A 133 -6.78 6.58 15.23
C PHE A 133 -8.21 6.35 15.77
N ARG A 134 -9.26 6.65 15.00
CA ARG A 134 -10.66 6.46 15.36
C ARG A 134 -11.21 5.06 15.02
N SER A 135 -10.51 4.29 14.18
CA SER A 135 -10.98 2.97 13.75
C SER A 135 -11.04 1.96 14.92
N LYS A 136 -11.98 1.01 14.87
CA LYS A 136 -12.07 -0.08 15.86
C LYS A 136 -10.76 -0.85 15.98
N ARG A 137 -10.14 -1.15 14.83
CA ARG A 137 -8.83 -1.81 14.74
C ARG A 137 -7.76 -1.08 15.53
N SER A 138 -7.57 0.22 15.28
CA SER A 138 -6.59 1.04 16.00
C SER A 138 -6.85 1.09 17.50
N LYS A 139 -8.11 1.20 17.92
CA LYS A 139 -8.47 1.24 19.34
C LYS A 139 -8.09 -0.06 20.04
N HIS A 140 -8.49 -1.23 19.53
CA HIS A 140 -8.17 -2.52 20.14
C HIS A 140 -6.66 -2.79 20.17
N VAL A 141 -5.94 -2.52 19.07
CA VAL A 141 -4.48 -2.69 19.04
C VAL A 141 -3.77 -1.82 20.08
N LYS A 142 -4.21 -0.57 20.27
CA LYS A 142 -3.65 0.35 21.28
C LYS A 142 -3.96 -0.05 22.74
N GLU A 143 -5.03 -0.80 22.96
CA GLU A 143 -5.37 -1.36 24.28
C GLU A 143 -4.44 -2.52 24.68
N LEU A 144 -3.71 -3.12 23.75
CA LEU A 144 -2.73 -4.15 24.04
C LEU A 144 -1.49 -3.53 24.71
N LYS A 145 -1.51 -3.51 26.05
CA LYS A 145 -0.39 -3.00 26.84
C LYS A 145 0.71 -4.05 26.91
N SER A 146 1.96 -3.63 26.69
CA SER A 146 3.15 -4.47 26.79
C SER A 146 4.37 -3.62 27.16
N PRO A 147 5.38 -4.18 27.87
CA PRO A 147 6.65 -3.51 28.11
C PRO A 147 7.46 -3.34 26.82
N ILE A 148 7.31 -4.22 25.84
CA ILE A 148 8.01 -4.20 24.55
C ILE A 148 6.98 -4.00 23.45
N LYS A 149 7.14 -2.93 22.65
CA LYS A 149 6.25 -2.61 21.53
C LYS A 149 7.03 -2.16 20.31
N PHE A 150 6.89 -2.88 19.22
CA PHE A 150 7.49 -2.51 17.95
C PHE A 150 6.42 -2.32 16.87
N ALA A 151 6.46 -1.17 16.21
CA ALA A 151 5.67 -0.89 15.02
C ALA A 151 6.61 -0.91 13.81
N LEU A 152 6.33 -1.75 12.83
CA LEU A 152 7.14 -1.91 11.63
C LEU A 152 6.38 -1.39 10.43
N THR A 153 6.98 -0.52 9.65
CA THR A 153 6.41 -0.07 8.37
C THR A 153 7.49 0.56 7.49
N GLY A 154 7.38 0.39 6.18
CA GLY A 154 8.22 1.12 5.22
C GLY A 154 7.68 2.51 4.93
N THR A 155 6.41 2.76 5.22
CA THR A 155 5.69 3.98 4.83
C THR A 155 4.87 4.49 6.01
N PRO A 156 5.49 5.06 7.05
CA PRO A 156 4.77 5.53 8.26
C PRO A 156 3.75 6.64 7.96
N ILE A 157 3.89 7.31 6.81
CA ILE A 157 3.00 8.34 6.31
C ILE A 157 2.70 8.03 4.84
N GLU A 158 1.54 7.45 4.56
CA GLU A 158 1.17 7.03 3.20
C GLU A 158 0.46 8.12 2.39
N ASN A 159 -0.28 8.99 3.07
CA ASN A 159 -1.09 10.02 2.41
C ASN A 159 -0.56 11.44 2.66
N GLY A 160 0.68 11.59 3.14
CA GLY A 160 1.24 12.88 3.49
C GLY A 160 0.58 13.53 4.72
N LYS A 161 -0.05 12.74 5.60
CA LYS A 161 -0.80 13.23 6.77
C LYS A 161 -0.06 12.87 8.06
N PRO A 162 0.48 13.85 8.80
CA PRO A 162 1.12 13.62 10.11
C PRO A 162 0.23 12.89 11.12
N GLU A 163 -1.10 12.98 10.98
CA GLU A 163 -2.07 12.27 11.82
C GLU A 163 -1.94 10.74 11.71
N GLU A 164 -1.49 10.23 10.58
CA GLU A 164 -1.22 8.80 10.39
C GLU A 164 -0.10 8.35 11.32
N LEU A 165 0.99 9.13 11.35
CA LEU A 165 2.12 8.92 12.25
C LEU A 165 1.71 9.04 13.72
N TYR A 166 0.90 10.06 14.06
CA TYR A 166 0.34 10.22 15.40
C TYR A 166 -0.36 8.95 15.86
N SER A 167 -1.20 8.35 15.02
CA SER A 167 -1.93 7.14 15.36
C SER A 167 -1.00 5.94 15.62
N ILE A 168 0.05 5.76 14.83
CA ILE A 168 1.04 4.69 15.02
C ILE A 168 1.80 4.92 16.33
N MET A 169 2.23 6.15 16.59
CA MET A 169 2.97 6.49 17.81
C MET A 169 2.14 6.34 19.09
N GLN A 170 0.83 6.52 19.04
CA GLN A 170 -0.07 6.20 20.15
C GLN A 170 -0.02 4.70 20.53
N PHE A 171 0.30 3.81 19.60
CA PHE A 171 0.55 2.41 19.90
C PHE A 171 1.96 2.23 20.48
N VAL A 172 2.99 2.79 19.89
CA VAL A 172 4.40 2.64 20.32
C VAL A 172 4.58 3.22 21.71
N ASP A 173 4.41 4.54 21.82
CA ASP A 173 4.46 5.28 23.09
C ASP A 173 3.61 6.55 22.98
N LYS A 174 2.51 6.58 23.71
CA LYS A 174 1.54 7.69 23.70
C LYS A 174 2.13 9.03 24.21
N ASP A 175 3.21 8.96 24.97
CA ASP A 175 3.78 10.14 25.64
C ASP A 175 4.73 10.92 24.70
N VAL A 176 5.19 10.31 23.60
CA VAL A 176 6.09 10.95 22.61
C VAL A 176 5.43 12.13 21.90
N LEU A 177 4.21 11.97 21.43
CA LEU A 177 3.45 13.01 20.70
C LEU A 177 2.32 13.61 21.56
N GLY A 178 2.13 13.11 22.76
CA GLY A 178 1.17 13.64 23.72
C GLY A 178 -0.29 13.54 23.28
N ARG A 179 -1.10 14.50 23.72
CA ARG A 179 -2.54 14.54 23.43
C ARG A 179 -2.82 15.08 22.03
N TYR A 180 -3.86 14.53 21.39
CA TYR A 180 -4.23 14.89 20.02
C TYR A 180 -4.58 16.37 19.85
N ASP A 181 -5.25 16.99 20.80
CA ASP A 181 -5.61 18.41 20.74
C ASP A 181 -4.38 19.35 20.72
N LEU A 182 -3.31 18.97 21.40
CA LEU A 182 -2.04 19.68 21.37
C LEU A 182 -1.28 19.39 20.07
N PHE A 183 -1.25 18.14 19.64
CA PHE A 183 -0.67 17.72 18.36
C PHE A 183 -1.32 18.49 17.20
N ASP A 184 -2.65 18.50 17.12
CA ASP A 184 -3.40 19.19 16.08
C ASP A 184 -3.05 20.69 16.05
N LYS A 185 -3.13 21.36 17.20
CA LYS A 185 -2.80 22.80 17.30
C LYS A 185 -1.35 23.11 16.98
N THR A 186 -0.42 22.20 17.19
CA THR A 186 1.01 22.42 16.97
C THR A 186 1.40 22.19 15.51
N PHE A 187 0.88 21.15 14.89
CA PHE A 187 1.35 20.66 13.59
C PHE A 187 0.39 20.89 12.44
N ILE A 188 -0.91 21.16 12.71
CA ILE A 188 -1.95 21.27 11.69
C ILE A 188 -2.55 22.67 11.71
N VAL A 189 -2.56 23.32 10.58
CA VAL A 189 -3.31 24.58 10.35
C VAL A 189 -4.58 24.22 9.63
N ARG A 190 -5.72 24.61 10.20
CA ARG A 190 -7.03 24.34 9.60
C ARG A 190 -7.63 25.61 9.03
N ASN A 191 -8.35 25.46 7.93
CA ASN A 191 -9.14 26.53 7.35
C ASN A 191 -10.43 26.79 8.17
N HIS A 192 -11.20 27.81 7.78
CA HIS A 192 -12.45 28.18 8.46
C HIS A 192 -13.50 27.05 8.50
N PHE A 193 -13.45 26.10 7.58
CA PHE A 193 -14.36 24.95 7.50
C PHE A 193 -13.81 23.70 8.23
N GLY A 194 -12.69 23.82 8.96
CA GLY A 194 -12.08 22.71 9.70
C GLY A 194 -11.22 21.76 8.85
N GLY A 195 -11.14 21.97 7.53
CA GLY A 195 -10.23 21.23 6.64
C GLY A 195 -8.77 21.60 6.88
N VAL A 196 -7.85 20.69 6.57
CA VAL A 196 -6.41 20.96 6.68
C VAL A 196 -6.00 21.92 5.58
N GLU A 197 -5.42 23.06 5.97
CA GLU A 197 -4.87 24.05 5.03
C GLU A 197 -3.39 23.77 4.76
N ARG A 198 -2.64 23.52 5.83
CA ARG A 198 -1.19 23.20 5.77
C ARG A 198 -0.70 22.52 7.02
N TYR A 199 0.44 21.87 6.91
CA TYR A 199 1.20 21.35 8.03
C TYR A 199 2.36 22.30 8.38
N ARG A 200 2.72 22.38 9.65
CA ARG A 200 3.78 23.26 10.15
C ARG A 200 4.62 22.56 11.20
N ASN A 201 5.76 23.15 11.54
CA ASN A 201 6.64 22.66 12.61
C ASN A 201 7.13 21.21 12.38
N LEU A 202 7.26 20.74 11.13
CA LEU A 202 7.62 19.36 10.80
C LEU A 202 8.99 18.97 11.35
N SER A 203 9.95 19.90 11.42
CA SER A 203 11.25 19.68 12.06
C SER A 203 11.14 19.41 13.57
N ILE A 204 10.17 20.00 14.25
CA ILE A 204 9.90 19.72 15.67
C ILE A 204 9.31 18.32 15.82
N LEU A 205 8.39 17.93 14.92
CA LEU A 205 7.81 16.59 14.89
C LEU A 205 8.90 15.53 14.68
N ASN A 206 9.81 15.74 13.72
CA ASN A 206 10.94 14.87 13.47
C ASN A 206 11.81 14.71 14.73
N LYS A 207 12.20 15.80 15.38
CA LYS A 207 13.00 15.77 16.62
C LYS A 207 12.29 15.02 17.75
N ALA A 208 10.98 15.18 17.89
CA ALA A 208 10.20 14.43 18.89
C ALA A 208 10.21 12.92 18.62
N MET A 209 10.26 12.53 17.35
CA MET A 209 10.29 11.13 16.92
C MET A 209 11.68 10.48 17.09
N ALA A 210 12.76 11.24 16.99
CA ALA A 210 14.14 10.76 16.89
C ALA A 210 14.55 9.75 17.99
N THR A 211 13.95 9.83 19.17
CA THR A 211 14.25 8.90 20.27
C THR A 211 13.42 7.62 20.26
N SER A 212 12.35 7.57 19.48
CA SER A 212 11.37 6.46 19.48
C SER A 212 11.10 5.93 18.07
N SER A 213 11.91 6.33 17.11
CA SER A 213 11.89 5.80 15.74
C SER A 213 13.31 5.62 15.21
N VAL A 214 13.47 4.61 14.37
CA VAL A 214 14.63 4.42 13.51
C VAL A 214 14.16 4.41 12.06
N ARG A 215 14.91 5.10 11.19
CA ARG A 215 14.61 5.16 9.76
C ARG A 215 15.84 4.79 8.94
N LYS A 216 15.67 3.98 7.94
CA LYS A 216 16.63 3.74 6.86
C LYS A 216 15.91 3.69 5.53
N ARG A 217 16.47 4.39 4.56
CA ARG A 217 16.01 4.40 3.17
C ARG A 217 16.91 3.51 2.33
N GLN A 218 16.37 3.01 1.24
CA GLN A 218 17.13 2.21 0.30
C GLN A 218 18.27 2.98 -0.38
N GLN A 219 18.20 4.33 -0.44
CA GLN A 219 19.23 5.20 -0.97
C GLN A 219 20.27 5.66 0.05
N ASP A 220 20.12 5.33 1.33
CA ASP A 220 21.09 5.73 2.34
C ASP A 220 22.46 5.11 2.05
N PRO A 221 23.57 5.85 2.24
CA PRO A 221 24.90 5.40 1.83
C PRO A 221 25.38 4.09 2.48
N ASP A 222 24.85 3.76 3.66
CA ASP A 222 25.14 2.53 4.40
C ASP A 222 24.20 1.38 4.03
N VAL A 223 23.15 1.62 3.23
CA VAL A 223 22.16 0.64 2.77
C VAL A 223 22.33 0.32 1.29
N ALA A 224 22.51 1.35 0.46
CA ALA A 224 22.57 1.22 -1.00
C ALA A 224 23.54 0.13 -1.51
N PRO A 225 24.74 -0.08 -0.93
CA PRO A 225 25.66 -1.12 -1.39
C PRO A 225 25.13 -2.56 -1.29
N TYR A 226 24.07 -2.78 -0.52
CA TYR A 226 23.44 -4.11 -0.35
C TYR A 226 22.21 -4.33 -1.23
N LEU A 227 21.87 -3.37 -2.08
CA LEU A 227 20.70 -3.41 -2.95
C LEU A 227 21.11 -3.27 -4.42
N PRO A 228 20.28 -3.77 -5.36
CA PRO A 228 20.51 -3.49 -6.76
C PRO A 228 20.35 -2.00 -7.06
N ASP A 229 21.17 -1.49 -7.99
CA ASP A 229 20.96 -0.14 -8.53
C ASP A 229 19.56 -0.05 -9.14
N THR A 230 18.81 0.97 -8.78
CA THR A 230 17.44 1.12 -9.24
C THR A 230 17.30 2.30 -10.17
N ILE A 231 16.90 2.01 -11.39
CA ILE A 231 16.62 2.98 -12.43
C ILE A 231 15.12 3.23 -12.44
N PHE A 232 14.69 4.42 -12.02
CA PHE A 232 13.33 4.90 -12.24
C PHE A 232 13.31 5.53 -13.63
N ALA A 233 12.74 4.80 -14.58
CA ALA A 233 12.66 5.25 -15.97
C ALA A 233 11.58 6.34 -16.10
N GLU A 234 11.77 7.24 -17.08
CA GLU A 234 10.71 8.21 -17.43
C GLU A 234 9.44 7.45 -17.83
N PRO A 235 8.27 7.93 -17.41
CA PRO A 235 7.01 7.28 -17.74
C PRO A 235 6.80 7.14 -19.24
N ILE A 236 6.29 5.98 -19.66
CA ILE A 236 5.85 5.78 -21.04
C ILE A 236 4.43 6.36 -21.15
N CYS A 237 4.33 7.51 -21.85
CA CYS A 237 3.06 8.17 -22.11
C CYS A 237 2.47 7.65 -23.42
N VAL A 238 1.22 7.18 -23.38
CA VAL A 238 0.50 6.60 -24.50
C VAL A 238 -0.73 7.47 -24.83
N SER A 239 -0.86 7.88 -26.07
CA SER A 239 -2.02 8.71 -26.48
C SER A 239 -3.27 7.85 -26.70
N PHE A 240 -4.44 8.41 -26.39
CA PHE A 240 -5.72 7.82 -26.77
C PHE A 240 -5.89 7.79 -28.30
N ASP A 241 -6.60 6.77 -28.78
CA ASP A 241 -7.19 6.90 -30.12
C ASP A 241 -8.36 7.89 -30.10
N ARG A 242 -8.85 8.27 -31.29
CA ARG A 242 -9.93 9.25 -31.41
C ARG A 242 -11.22 8.85 -30.67
N ALA A 243 -11.54 7.57 -30.63
CA ALA A 243 -12.77 7.11 -29.96
C ALA A 243 -12.58 7.11 -28.43
N GLY A 244 -11.42 6.66 -27.95
CA GLY A 244 -11.04 6.71 -26.53
C GLY A 244 -11.01 8.13 -26.00
N ALA A 245 -10.36 9.08 -26.72
CA ALA A 245 -10.32 10.48 -26.36
C ALA A 245 -11.73 11.09 -26.25
N LYS A 246 -12.60 10.79 -27.21
CA LYS A 246 -13.99 11.27 -27.19
C LYS A 246 -14.76 10.76 -25.96
N LEU A 247 -14.61 9.49 -25.61
CA LEU A 247 -15.28 8.95 -24.42
C LEU A 247 -14.66 9.53 -23.14
N TYR A 248 -13.32 9.67 -23.09
CA TYR A 248 -12.63 10.28 -21.96
C TYR A 248 -13.17 11.69 -21.69
N ASN A 249 -13.23 12.55 -22.72
CA ASN A 249 -13.74 13.91 -22.62
C ASN A 249 -15.19 13.95 -22.15
N HIS A 250 -16.05 13.08 -22.69
CA HIS A 250 -17.45 12.98 -22.26
C HIS A 250 -17.56 12.68 -20.76
N ILE A 251 -16.82 11.69 -20.25
CA ILE A 251 -16.83 11.35 -18.82
C ILE A 251 -16.26 12.52 -17.98
N ALA A 252 -15.20 13.17 -18.47
CA ALA A 252 -14.58 14.31 -17.80
C ALA A 252 -15.52 15.52 -17.71
N GLU A 253 -16.28 15.83 -18.78
CA GLU A 253 -17.32 16.85 -18.79
C GLU A 253 -18.40 16.59 -17.74
N GLU A 254 -18.90 15.36 -17.69
CA GLU A 254 -19.88 14.98 -16.68
C GLU A 254 -19.35 15.05 -15.24
N ILE A 255 -18.05 14.79 -15.03
CA ILE A 255 -17.42 14.99 -13.71
C ILE A 255 -17.35 16.48 -13.39
N LEU A 256 -17.01 17.34 -14.37
CA LEU A 256 -16.95 18.79 -14.17
C LEU A 256 -18.30 19.36 -13.76
N GLU A 257 -19.40 18.94 -14.39
CA GLU A 257 -20.75 19.33 -14.01
C GLU A 257 -21.07 18.93 -12.54
N ASP A 258 -20.75 17.67 -12.17
CA ASP A 258 -20.95 17.20 -10.81
C ASP A 258 -20.09 17.95 -9.79
N LEU A 259 -18.84 18.32 -10.17
CA LEU A 259 -17.93 19.10 -9.32
C LEU A 259 -18.43 20.53 -9.10
N GLU A 260 -19.02 21.17 -10.10
CA GLU A 260 -19.59 22.52 -9.94
C GLU A 260 -20.70 22.52 -8.89
N GLY A 261 -21.65 21.60 -8.99
CA GLY A 261 -22.71 21.43 -8.00
C GLY A 261 -22.17 21.08 -6.60
N ALA A 262 -21.07 20.31 -6.53
CA ALA A 262 -20.43 19.97 -5.27
C ALA A 262 -19.70 21.16 -4.64
N ILE A 263 -18.99 21.96 -5.43
CA ILE A 263 -18.27 23.14 -4.97
C ILE A 263 -19.26 24.19 -4.42
N ASP A 264 -20.37 24.40 -5.10
CA ASP A 264 -21.42 25.31 -4.64
C ASP A 264 -22.02 24.87 -3.30
N SER A 265 -22.09 23.56 -3.07
CA SER A 265 -22.70 22.99 -1.85
C SER A 265 -21.72 22.85 -0.69
N PHE A 266 -20.43 22.54 -0.93
CA PHE A 266 -19.47 22.12 0.08
C PHE A 266 -18.14 22.92 0.06
N GLY A 267 -17.93 23.79 -0.93
CA GLY A 267 -16.69 24.56 -1.12
C GLY A 267 -15.57 23.76 -1.80
N THR A 268 -14.57 24.51 -2.29
CA THR A 268 -13.45 23.95 -3.11
C THR A 268 -12.50 23.02 -2.34
N SER A 269 -12.44 23.13 -1.02
CA SER A 269 -11.52 22.36 -0.15
C SER A 269 -12.10 21.02 0.32
N PHE A 270 -13.28 20.62 -0.17
CA PHE A 270 -13.87 19.34 0.20
C PHE A 270 -13.03 18.18 -0.36
N ASP A 271 -12.56 17.29 0.55
CA ASP A 271 -11.72 16.15 0.19
C ASP A 271 -12.56 14.94 -0.23
N LEU A 272 -12.40 14.53 -1.49
CA LEU A 272 -13.10 13.36 -2.06
C LEU A 272 -12.64 12.04 -1.46
N PHE A 273 -11.39 11.96 -0.99
CA PHE A 273 -10.79 10.72 -0.48
C PHE A 273 -10.73 10.65 1.04
N SER A 274 -11.17 11.69 1.77
CA SER A 274 -11.23 11.61 3.23
C SER A 274 -12.17 10.46 3.62
N HIS A 275 -11.57 9.35 3.99
CA HIS A 275 -12.27 8.30 4.67
C HIS A 275 -12.61 8.77 6.08
N TYR A 276 -13.89 9.11 6.29
CA TYR A 276 -14.51 9.22 7.60
C TYR A 276 -13.75 10.02 8.68
N SER A 277 -13.83 11.30 8.64
CA SER A 277 -14.19 11.99 9.87
C SER A 277 -15.69 11.76 10.06
N GLY A 278 -16.11 11.02 11.09
CA GLY A 278 -17.49 10.57 11.29
C GLY A 278 -18.48 11.68 11.65
N GLU A 279 -18.41 12.83 10.98
CA GLU A 279 -19.15 14.05 11.29
C GLU A 279 -20.00 14.62 10.14
N THR A 280 -19.94 14.07 8.93
CA THR A 280 -20.92 14.42 7.91
C THR A 280 -22.00 13.35 7.79
N GLN A 281 -23.01 13.44 8.62
CA GLN A 281 -24.33 12.76 8.45
C GLN A 281 -25.12 13.35 7.27
N ASN A 282 -24.46 13.92 6.26
CA ASN A 282 -25.15 14.48 5.10
C ASN A 282 -25.20 13.42 4.01
N GLU A 283 -26.34 12.73 3.91
CA GLU A 283 -26.58 11.70 2.88
C GLU A 283 -26.38 12.26 1.45
N ALA A 284 -26.74 13.51 1.22
CA ALA A 284 -26.57 14.17 -0.06
C ALA A 284 -25.07 14.32 -0.44
N ALA A 285 -24.21 14.69 0.52
CA ALA A 285 -22.77 14.77 0.29
C ALA A 285 -22.17 13.41 -0.03
N ASN A 286 -22.60 12.35 0.67
CA ASN A 286 -22.14 10.99 0.42
C ASN A 286 -22.60 10.46 -0.95
N ALA A 287 -23.84 10.76 -1.36
CA ALA A 287 -24.37 10.38 -2.67
C ALA A 287 -23.60 11.07 -3.80
N LEU A 288 -23.36 12.38 -3.69
CA LEU A 288 -22.59 13.16 -4.67
C LEU A 288 -21.14 12.69 -4.76
N LYS A 289 -20.51 12.44 -3.62
CA LYS A 289 -19.17 11.82 -3.54
C LYS A 289 -19.14 10.48 -4.25
N GLY A 290 -20.12 9.61 -3.99
CA GLY A 290 -20.24 8.30 -4.65
C GLY A 290 -20.36 8.43 -6.17
N LYS A 291 -21.13 9.41 -6.64
CA LYS A 291 -21.32 9.69 -8.07
C LYS A 291 -20.00 10.10 -8.74
N ILE A 292 -19.29 11.08 -8.17
CA ILE A 292 -17.99 11.56 -8.68
C ILE A 292 -16.96 10.41 -8.67
N MET A 293 -16.88 9.64 -7.58
CA MET A 293 -15.94 8.53 -7.46
C MET A 293 -16.21 7.41 -8.46
N SER A 294 -17.48 7.11 -8.77
CA SER A 294 -17.87 6.15 -9.79
C SER A 294 -17.36 6.57 -11.18
N LYS A 295 -17.55 7.83 -11.54
CA LYS A 295 -17.07 8.40 -12.81
C LYS A 295 -15.53 8.46 -12.89
N LEU A 296 -14.86 8.85 -11.80
CA LEU A 296 -13.38 8.80 -11.73
C LEU A 296 -12.84 7.38 -11.89
N THR A 297 -13.52 6.39 -11.31
CA THR A 297 -13.17 4.98 -11.51
C THR A 297 -13.35 4.57 -12.98
N ALA A 298 -14.42 5.04 -13.63
CA ALA A 298 -14.64 4.79 -15.06
C ALA A 298 -13.56 5.44 -15.94
N LEU A 299 -13.13 6.67 -15.64
CA LEU A 299 -11.98 7.29 -16.32
C LEU A 299 -10.71 6.45 -16.21
N ARG A 300 -10.38 5.96 -15.03
CA ARG A 300 -9.20 5.11 -14.81
C ARG A 300 -9.31 3.78 -15.54
N MET A 301 -10.49 3.14 -15.49
CA MET A 301 -10.73 1.90 -16.24
C MET A 301 -10.55 2.12 -17.74
N LEU A 302 -10.98 3.28 -18.26
CA LEU A 302 -10.79 3.64 -19.67
C LEU A 302 -9.32 3.85 -20.02
N CYS A 303 -8.55 4.49 -19.13
CA CYS A 303 -7.10 4.64 -19.30
C CYS A 303 -6.39 3.27 -19.39
N ASP A 304 -6.80 2.31 -18.58
CA ASP A 304 -6.21 0.98 -18.59
C ASP A 304 -6.66 0.14 -19.79
N SER A 305 -7.98 0.06 -19.99
CA SER A 305 -8.57 -0.65 -21.11
C SER A 305 -10.06 -0.39 -21.23
N PRO A 306 -10.58 -0.05 -22.42
CA PRO A 306 -12.02 0.00 -22.66
C PRO A 306 -12.76 -1.29 -22.29
N SER A 307 -12.09 -2.43 -22.41
CA SER A 307 -12.65 -3.73 -22.03
C SER A 307 -12.95 -3.86 -20.53
N LEU A 308 -12.29 -3.08 -19.67
CA LEU A 308 -12.63 -3.02 -18.24
C LEU A 308 -14.01 -2.40 -18.02
N LEU A 309 -14.33 -1.31 -18.72
CA LEU A 309 -15.65 -0.69 -18.65
C LEU A 309 -16.74 -1.65 -19.19
N GLN A 310 -16.48 -2.31 -20.31
CA GLN A 310 -17.40 -3.30 -20.90
C GLN A 310 -17.64 -4.47 -19.93
N SER A 311 -16.58 -4.97 -19.28
CA SER A 311 -16.69 -6.03 -18.26
C SER A 311 -17.48 -5.54 -17.05
N SER A 312 -17.24 -4.32 -16.58
CA SER A 312 -17.95 -3.74 -15.44
C SER A 312 -19.44 -3.50 -15.73
N ALA A 313 -19.79 -3.08 -16.95
CA ALA A 313 -21.16 -2.96 -17.43
C ALA A 313 -21.88 -4.31 -17.50
N SER A 314 -21.20 -5.35 -18.01
CA SER A 314 -21.74 -6.70 -18.10
C SER A 314 -21.98 -7.33 -16.72
N LEU A 315 -21.07 -7.09 -15.75
CA LEU A 315 -21.25 -7.54 -14.38
C LEU A 315 -22.47 -6.88 -13.73
N TYR A 316 -22.65 -5.58 -13.90
CA TYR A 316 -23.81 -4.86 -13.37
C TYR A 316 -25.13 -5.38 -13.98
N ARG A 317 -25.14 -5.70 -15.27
CA ARG A 317 -26.30 -6.28 -15.95
C ARG A 317 -26.69 -7.65 -15.39
N SER A 318 -25.71 -8.47 -15.00
CA SER A 318 -25.95 -9.80 -14.42
C SER A 318 -26.32 -9.75 -12.94
N ASP A 319 -25.70 -8.83 -12.19
CA ASP A 319 -25.94 -8.59 -10.75
C ASP A 319 -25.72 -7.12 -10.44
N SER A 320 -26.79 -6.40 -10.10
CA SER A 320 -26.75 -4.96 -9.78
C SER A 320 -25.90 -4.59 -8.54
N ASN A 321 -25.51 -5.56 -7.74
CA ASN A 321 -24.57 -5.38 -6.63
C ASN A 321 -23.09 -5.52 -7.08
N SER A 322 -22.85 -5.91 -8.33
CA SER A 322 -21.54 -6.15 -8.92
C SER A 322 -21.34 -5.23 -10.12
N GLY A 323 -20.10 -4.78 -10.35
CA GLY A 323 -19.82 -3.87 -11.45
C GLY A 323 -20.23 -2.42 -11.19
N SER A 324 -20.34 -1.63 -12.24
CA SER A 324 -20.66 -0.20 -12.17
C SER A 324 -21.93 0.13 -12.95
N LYS A 325 -22.91 0.75 -12.26
CA LYS A 325 -24.10 1.30 -12.90
C LYS A 325 -23.72 2.32 -13.99
N TYR A 326 -22.77 3.20 -13.68
CA TYR A 326 -22.32 4.22 -14.62
C TYR A 326 -21.72 3.61 -15.90
N ALA A 327 -20.91 2.55 -15.78
CA ALA A 327 -20.39 1.83 -16.94
C ALA A 327 -21.53 1.17 -17.76
N HIS A 328 -22.54 0.66 -17.08
CA HIS A 328 -23.74 0.11 -17.75
C HIS A 328 -24.51 1.20 -18.51
N ASP A 329 -24.72 2.38 -17.92
CA ASP A 329 -25.41 3.49 -18.57
C ASP A 329 -24.64 3.95 -19.84
N LEU A 330 -23.30 3.98 -19.81
CA LEU A 330 -22.45 4.27 -20.98
C LEU A 330 -22.57 3.20 -22.08
N ASP A 331 -22.69 1.92 -21.69
CA ASP A 331 -22.87 0.81 -22.63
C ASP A 331 -24.24 0.86 -23.30
N GLU A 332 -25.31 1.12 -22.55
CA GLU A 332 -26.66 1.30 -23.10
C GLU A 332 -26.75 2.49 -24.06
N ALA A 333 -26.00 3.57 -23.78
CA ALA A 333 -25.87 4.71 -24.69
C ALA A 333 -25.05 4.37 -25.96
N GLY A 334 -24.52 3.15 -26.08
CA GLY A 334 -23.74 2.69 -27.23
C GLY A 334 -22.31 3.25 -27.28
N MET A 335 -21.86 3.96 -26.27
CA MET A 335 -20.56 4.64 -26.26
C MET A 335 -19.38 3.65 -26.17
N LEU A 336 -19.56 2.55 -25.44
CA LEU A 336 -18.49 1.54 -25.29
C LEU A 336 -18.30 0.69 -26.54
N SER A 337 -19.34 0.50 -27.35
CA SER A 337 -19.27 -0.31 -28.57
C SER A 337 -18.42 0.30 -29.68
N THR A 338 -18.16 1.60 -29.62
CA THR A 338 -17.38 2.34 -30.63
C THR A 338 -15.88 2.18 -30.45
N ILE A 339 -15.41 1.74 -29.27
CA ILE A 339 -13.98 1.66 -28.94
C ILE A 339 -13.51 0.21 -29.12
N LYS A 340 -12.61 0.02 -30.07
CA LYS A 340 -12.04 -1.30 -30.43
C LYS A 340 -10.55 -1.41 -30.14
N SER A 341 -9.88 -0.30 -29.93
CA SER A 341 -8.43 -0.22 -29.75
C SER A 341 -8.10 -0.17 -28.25
N ASN A 342 -6.94 -0.73 -27.91
CA ASN A 342 -6.37 -0.67 -26.58
C ASN A 342 -4.90 -0.25 -26.70
N PRO A 343 -4.63 1.05 -26.90
CA PRO A 343 -3.30 1.55 -27.19
C PRO A 343 -2.31 1.26 -26.06
N LYS A 344 -2.73 1.35 -24.80
CA LYS A 344 -1.86 1.11 -23.62
C LYS A 344 -1.41 -0.36 -23.55
N VAL A 345 -2.32 -1.31 -23.78
CA VAL A 345 -1.96 -2.74 -23.84
C VAL A 345 -1.02 -3.02 -25.00
N HIS A 346 -1.24 -2.38 -26.16
CA HIS A 346 -0.37 -2.56 -27.31
C HIS A 346 1.05 -2.05 -27.02
N ALA A 347 1.18 -0.86 -26.46
CA ALA A 347 2.47 -0.29 -26.05
C ALA A 347 3.17 -1.17 -25.00
N LEU A 348 2.43 -1.67 -24.00
CA LEU A 348 2.96 -2.60 -23.01
C LEU A 348 3.50 -3.86 -23.66
N LYS A 349 2.73 -4.48 -24.55
CA LYS A 349 3.12 -5.73 -25.23
C LYS A 349 4.41 -5.56 -26.02
N GLN A 350 4.52 -4.46 -26.76
CA GLN A 350 5.74 -4.13 -27.51
C GLN A 350 6.93 -3.93 -26.55
N TYR A 351 6.77 -3.16 -25.49
CA TYR A 351 7.83 -2.89 -24.52
C TYR A 351 8.31 -4.16 -23.80
N VAL A 352 7.38 -5.01 -23.38
CA VAL A 352 7.69 -6.31 -22.74
C VAL A 352 8.44 -7.21 -23.73
N GLN A 353 8.02 -7.27 -25.00
CA GLN A 353 8.69 -8.05 -26.03
C GLN A 353 10.12 -7.57 -26.23
N GLU A 354 10.33 -6.28 -26.48
CA GLU A 354 11.66 -5.70 -26.69
C GLU A 354 12.58 -5.95 -25.49
N PHE A 355 12.06 -5.82 -24.27
CA PHE A 355 12.83 -6.09 -23.06
C PHE A 355 13.19 -7.57 -22.91
N LEU A 356 12.26 -8.48 -23.12
CA LEU A 356 12.50 -9.91 -23.01
C LEU A 356 13.42 -10.43 -24.11
N ASP A 357 13.35 -9.89 -25.31
CA ASP A 357 14.20 -10.26 -26.46
C ASP A 357 15.64 -9.75 -26.31
N SER A 358 15.86 -8.73 -25.48
CA SER A 358 17.19 -8.13 -25.27
C SER A 358 18.16 -9.05 -24.51
N TYR A 359 17.64 -9.94 -23.62
CA TYR A 359 18.42 -10.91 -22.88
C TYR A 359 17.55 -12.05 -22.33
N ASP A 360 17.97 -13.30 -22.51
CA ASP A 360 17.20 -14.49 -22.14
C ASP A 360 16.93 -14.62 -20.64
N GLY A 361 17.78 -14.06 -19.81
CA GLY A 361 17.60 -14.06 -18.36
C GLY A 361 16.59 -13.04 -17.82
N ASN A 362 16.12 -12.08 -18.65
CA ASN A 362 15.22 -11.02 -18.22
C ASN A 362 13.88 -11.57 -17.72
N LYS A 363 13.41 -11.05 -16.57
CA LYS A 363 12.10 -11.36 -16.00
C LYS A 363 11.37 -10.07 -15.63
N VAL A 364 10.08 -10.03 -15.95
CA VAL A 364 9.21 -8.87 -15.81
C VAL A 364 8.10 -9.14 -14.78
N VAL A 365 7.87 -8.17 -13.91
CA VAL A 365 6.70 -8.14 -13.02
C VAL A 365 5.81 -6.97 -13.44
N ILE A 366 4.54 -7.22 -13.67
CA ILE A 366 3.55 -6.20 -14.06
C ILE A 366 2.52 -6.06 -12.95
N PHE A 367 2.35 -4.84 -12.44
CA PHE A 367 1.31 -4.52 -11.47
C PHE A 367 0.17 -3.74 -12.09
N THR A 368 -1.06 -4.11 -11.70
CA THR A 368 -2.28 -3.36 -11.99
C THR A 368 -3.24 -3.37 -10.80
N SER A 369 -4.05 -2.32 -10.65
CA SER A 369 -5.03 -2.20 -9.58
C SER A 369 -6.24 -3.13 -9.78
N TYR A 370 -6.53 -3.56 -11.02
CA TYR A 370 -7.76 -4.27 -11.37
C TYR A 370 -7.51 -5.75 -11.66
N VAL A 371 -8.18 -6.65 -10.94
CA VAL A 371 -8.08 -8.11 -11.18
C VAL A 371 -8.51 -8.47 -12.60
N ASN A 372 -9.53 -7.80 -13.15
CA ASN A 372 -9.94 -8.05 -14.55
C ASN A 372 -8.89 -7.59 -15.55
N MET A 373 -8.07 -6.56 -15.22
CA MET A 373 -6.94 -6.20 -16.06
C MET A 373 -5.85 -7.26 -16.06
N VAL A 374 -5.61 -7.92 -14.92
CA VAL A 374 -4.71 -9.09 -14.86
C VAL A 374 -5.14 -10.15 -15.86
N LYS A 375 -6.44 -10.46 -15.95
CA LYS A 375 -6.98 -11.45 -16.90
C LYS A 375 -6.84 -11.02 -18.38
N ILE A 376 -6.95 -9.71 -18.66
CA ILE A 376 -6.73 -9.15 -20.00
C ILE A 376 -5.25 -9.28 -20.37
N LEU A 377 -4.36 -8.87 -19.47
CA LEU A 377 -2.92 -8.91 -19.71
C LEU A 377 -2.39 -10.34 -19.82
N ASP A 378 -2.92 -11.27 -19.03
CA ASP A 378 -2.62 -12.70 -19.12
C ASP A 378 -2.88 -13.24 -20.55
N LYS A 379 -4.04 -12.93 -21.08
CA LYS A 379 -4.40 -13.32 -22.45
C LYS A 379 -3.52 -12.65 -23.52
N GLU A 380 -3.22 -11.37 -23.34
CA GLU A 380 -2.41 -10.61 -24.32
C GLU A 380 -0.93 -11.03 -24.32
N LEU A 381 -0.43 -11.51 -23.19
CA LEU A 381 0.95 -11.96 -23.00
C LEU A 381 1.09 -13.49 -22.93
N ASP A 382 0.07 -14.25 -23.35
CA ASP A 382 0.01 -15.72 -23.30
C ASP A 382 1.26 -16.40 -23.90
N SER A 383 1.84 -15.81 -24.96
CA SER A 383 3.08 -16.31 -25.59
C SER A 383 4.29 -16.39 -24.65
N TYR A 384 4.27 -15.70 -23.52
CA TYR A 384 5.33 -15.69 -22.49
C TYR A 384 4.99 -16.57 -21.27
N ASN A 385 3.90 -17.33 -21.31
CA ASN A 385 3.42 -18.21 -20.23
C ASN A 385 3.41 -17.49 -18.86
N PRO A 386 2.67 -16.39 -18.74
CA PRO A 386 2.70 -15.57 -17.52
C PRO A 386 2.16 -16.30 -16.31
N GLN A 387 2.67 -15.99 -15.12
CA GLN A 387 2.05 -16.40 -13.87
C GLN A 387 1.17 -15.28 -13.32
N ILE A 388 -0.03 -15.65 -12.89
CA ILE A 388 -0.98 -14.72 -12.27
C ILE A 388 -0.82 -14.75 -10.76
N TYR A 389 -0.81 -13.56 -10.13
CA TYR A 389 -0.70 -13.43 -8.68
C TYR A 389 -1.73 -12.42 -8.16
N THR A 390 -2.92 -12.88 -7.78
CA THR A 390 -4.05 -12.04 -7.36
C THR A 390 -4.55 -12.37 -5.96
N GLY A 391 -5.37 -11.47 -5.39
CA GLY A 391 -6.04 -11.70 -4.12
C GLY A 391 -7.04 -12.87 -4.14
N GLU A 392 -7.53 -13.26 -5.32
CA GLU A 392 -8.48 -14.36 -5.50
C GLU A 392 -7.83 -15.74 -5.32
N LEU A 393 -6.51 -15.84 -5.51
CA LEU A 393 -5.78 -17.09 -5.32
C LEU A 393 -5.67 -17.47 -3.85
N ASN A 394 -5.83 -18.76 -3.55
CA ASN A 394 -5.52 -19.28 -2.22
C ASN A 394 -4.00 -19.31 -1.96
N ALA A 395 -3.61 -19.55 -0.72
CA ALA A 395 -2.20 -19.51 -0.31
C ALA A 395 -1.31 -20.53 -1.06
N LYS A 396 -1.85 -21.73 -1.36
CA LYS A 396 -1.12 -22.79 -2.08
C LYS A 396 -0.86 -22.40 -3.54
N ASP A 397 -1.86 -21.84 -4.22
CA ASP A 397 -1.74 -21.44 -5.62
C ASP A 397 -0.83 -20.21 -5.75
N LYS A 398 -0.86 -19.29 -4.78
CA LYS A 398 0.09 -18.17 -4.70
C LYS A 398 1.53 -18.65 -4.58
N GLU A 399 1.78 -19.60 -3.70
CA GLU A 399 3.14 -20.14 -3.52
C GLU A 399 3.59 -20.90 -4.77
N ALA A 400 2.71 -21.66 -5.41
CA ALA A 400 3.02 -22.35 -6.67
C ALA A 400 3.38 -21.37 -7.79
N ALA A 401 2.57 -20.32 -7.99
CA ALA A 401 2.84 -19.30 -9.01
C ALA A 401 4.17 -18.57 -8.75
N LYS A 402 4.45 -18.23 -7.49
CA LYS A 402 5.72 -17.62 -7.08
C LYS A 402 6.92 -18.54 -7.37
N LEU A 403 6.85 -19.82 -6.96
CA LEU A 403 7.91 -20.79 -7.19
C LEU A 403 8.15 -21.03 -8.69
N THR A 404 7.09 -21.15 -9.48
CA THR A 404 7.19 -21.27 -10.94
C THR A 404 7.94 -20.06 -11.54
N PHE A 405 7.52 -18.83 -11.20
CA PHE A 405 8.19 -17.63 -11.66
C PHE A 405 9.66 -17.57 -11.21
N GLN A 406 9.98 -18.05 -10.02
CA GLN A 406 11.34 -18.00 -9.48
C GLN A 406 12.26 -19.04 -10.15
N SER A 407 11.78 -20.26 -10.38
CA SER A 407 12.63 -21.41 -10.75
C SER A 407 12.55 -21.78 -12.23
N ASP A 408 11.44 -21.51 -12.92
CA ASP A 408 11.29 -21.82 -14.35
C ASP A 408 11.86 -20.71 -15.22
N GLN A 409 12.85 -21.02 -16.03
CA GLN A 409 13.47 -20.07 -16.98
C GLN A 409 12.54 -19.66 -18.12
N ASN A 410 11.54 -20.50 -18.45
CA ASN A 410 10.55 -20.20 -19.49
C ASN A 410 9.42 -19.31 -18.96
N CYS A 411 9.22 -19.24 -17.66
CA CYS A 411 8.28 -18.34 -17.02
C CYS A 411 8.96 -16.99 -16.78
N ARG A 412 8.79 -16.05 -17.68
CA ARG A 412 9.50 -14.77 -17.67
C ARG A 412 8.65 -13.57 -17.31
N VAL A 413 7.32 -13.77 -17.17
CA VAL A 413 6.36 -12.72 -16.84
C VAL A 413 5.53 -13.14 -15.63
N LEU A 414 5.34 -12.22 -14.65
CA LEU A 414 4.40 -12.36 -13.57
C LEU A 414 3.49 -11.13 -13.56
N ILE A 415 2.17 -11.36 -13.55
CA ILE A 415 1.17 -10.29 -13.53
C ILE A 415 0.45 -10.31 -12.18
N SER A 416 0.52 -9.22 -11.44
CA SER A 416 -0.03 -9.14 -10.09
C SER A 416 -1.07 -8.03 -9.94
N SER A 417 -2.11 -8.30 -9.16
CA SER A 417 -2.94 -7.24 -8.59
C SER A 417 -2.36 -6.74 -7.27
N ASP A 418 -2.74 -5.52 -6.83
CA ASP A 418 -2.32 -4.97 -5.54
C ASP A 418 -2.60 -5.93 -4.37
N ALA A 419 -3.80 -6.47 -4.31
CA ALA A 419 -4.19 -7.42 -3.25
C ALA A 419 -3.40 -8.74 -3.29
N GLY A 420 -2.98 -9.17 -4.49
CA GLY A 420 -2.10 -10.33 -4.66
C GLY A 420 -0.68 -10.04 -4.20
N GLY A 421 -0.14 -8.88 -4.59
CA GLY A 421 1.25 -8.51 -4.38
C GLY A 421 1.68 -8.23 -2.93
N TYR A 422 0.77 -8.23 -1.97
CA TYR A 422 1.14 -8.02 -0.57
C TYR A 422 2.05 -9.14 -0.04
N GLY A 423 3.27 -8.75 0.39
CA GLY A 423 4.21 -9.65 1.07
C GLY A 423 5.00 -10.61 0.16
N VAL A 424 4.83 -10.58 -1.16
CA VAL A 424 5.63 -11.40 -2.08
C VAL A 424 6.97 -10.73 -2.40
N ASP A 425 8.05 -11.48 -2.34
CA ASP A 425 9.38 -11.06 -2.76
C ASP A 425 9.73 -11.73 -4.09
N LEU A 426 10.15 -10.93 -5.07
CA LEU A 426 10.42 -11.36 -6.45
C LEU A 426 11.82 -10.91 -6.91
N PRO A 427 12.89 -11.32 -6.20
CA PRO A 427 14.26 -10.84 -6.43
C PRO A 427 14.85 -11.30 -7.76
N GLN A 428 14.20 -12.21 -8.48
CA GLN A 428 14.62 -12.72 -9.79
C GLN A 428 14.22 -11.81 -10.96
N ALA A 429 13.31 -10.85 -10.73
CA ALA A 429 12.91 -9.90 -11.76
C ALA A 429 13.84 -8.69 -11.79
N ASN A 430 14.11 -8.19 -12.98
CA ASN A 430 14.91 -6.99 -13.22
C ASN A 430 14.12 -5.85 -13.88
N LEU A 431 12.84 -6.07 -14.22
CA LEU A 431 11.92 -5.04 -14.64
C LEU A 431 10.61 -5.15 -13.86
N LEU A 432 10.16 -4.04 -13.28
CA LEU A 432 8.82 -3.88 -12.75
C LEU A 432 8.09 -2.81 -13.54
N ILE A 433 6.91 -3.15 -14.00
CA ILE A 433 6.02 -2.24 -14.72
C ILE A 433 4.81 -1.92 -13.85
N ASN A 434 4.60 -0.66 -13.55
CA ASN A 434 3.32 -0.16 -13.05
C ASN A 434 2.45 0.15 -14.28
N TYR A 435 1.56 -0.77 -14.64
CA TYR A 435 0.64 -0.60 -15.77
C TYR A 435 -0.37 0.51 -15.50
N ASP A 436 -0.81 0.63 -14.25
CA ASP A 436 -1.53 1.74 -13.67
C ASP A 436 -0.91 2.13 -12.33
N LEU A 437 -1.21 3.33 -11.85
CA LEU A 437 -0.73 3.81 -10.57
C LEU A 437 -1.80 3.70 -9.47
N PRO A 438 -1.44 3.33 -8.24
CA PRO A 438 -2.36 3.40 -7.11
C PRO A 438 -2.52 4.84 -6.62
N TRP A 439 -3.65 5.17 -5.96
CA TRP A 439 -3.83 6.47 -5.31
C TRP A 439 -2.98 6.67 -4.04
N ASN A 440 -2.50 5.58 -3.48
CA ASN A 440 -1.75 5.54 -2.25
C ASN A 440 -0.25 5.45 -2.55
N ALA A 441 0.51 6.45 -2.12
CA ALA A 441 1.96 6.49 -2.32
C ALA A 441 2.68 5.31 -1.64
N GLY A 442 2.21 4.90 -0.45
CA GLY A 442 2.74 3.72 0.22
C GLY A 442 2.58 2.44 -0.60
N LEU A 443 1.45 2.29 -1.30
CA LEU A 443 1.22 1.13 -2.16
C LEU A 443 2.12 1.15 -3.40
N ALA A 444 2.36 2.34 -4.00
CA ALA A 444 3.32 2.48 -5.10
C ALA A 444 4.74 2.07 -4.65
N LEU A 445 5.18 2.55 -3.49
CA LEU A 445 6.46 2.13 -2.90
C LEU A 445 6.49 0.64 -2.59
N GLN A 446 5.38 0.06 -2.14
CA GLN A 446 5.28 -1.38 -1.90
C GLN A 446 5.41 -2.20 -3.18
N ARG A 447 4.79 -1.78 -4.30
CA ARG A 447 4.98 -2.41 -5.61
C ARG A 447 6.46 -2.38 -6.00
N ASN A 448 7.07 -1.20 -6.02
CA ASN A 448 8.46 -1.00 -6.42
C ASN A 448 9.44 -1.81 -5.55
N GLY A 449 9.15 -1.96 -4.26
CA GLY A 449 9.94 -2.75 -3.34
C GLY A 449 9.88 -4.26 -3.56
N ARG A 450 9.04 -4.81 -4.47
CA ARG A 450 8.93 -6.27 -4.68
C ARG A 450 10.15 -6.88 -5.37
N ILE A 451 10.79 -6.15 -6.26
CA ILE A 451 12.01 -6.58 -6.96
C ILE A 451 13.28 -5.95 -6.36
N ARG A 452 13.17 -4.83 -5.65
CA ARG A 452 14.29 -4.14 -5.00
C ARG A 452 14.59 -4.78 -3.64
N ARG A 453 15.41 -5.80 -3.63
CA ARG A 453 15.71 -6.63 -2.47
C ARG A 453 17.20 -6.87 -2.32
N ALA A 454 17.69 -7.00 -1.09
CA ALA A 454 19.06 -7.42 -0.81
C ALA A 454 19.35 -8.86 -1.32
N SER A 455 18.31 -9.65 -1.58
CA SER A 455 18.41 -10.98 -2.20
C SER A 455 18.32 -10.94 -3.74
N SER A 456 18.28 -9.77 -4.36
CA SER A 456 18.24 -9.66 -5.82
C SER A 456 19.50 -10.29 -6.44
N THR A 457 19.30 -11.02 -7.52
CA THR A 457 20.39 -11.61 -8.32
C THR A 457 20.93 -10.66 -9.39
N TRP A 458 20.28 -9.50 -9.55
CA TRP A 458 20.61 -8.51 -10.55
C TRP A 458 21.41 -7.35 -9.97
N PRO A 459 22.45 -6.87 -10.67
CA PRO A 459 23.18 -5.68 -10.23
C PRO A 459 22.35 -4.40 -10.37
N SER A 460 21.41 -4.37 -11.33
CA SER A 460 20.50 -3.25 -11.56
C SER A 460 19.09 -3.74 -11.92
N ILE A 461 18.10 -2.93 -11.57
CA ILE A 461 16.67 -3.16 -11.84
C ILE A 461 16.04 -1.88 -12.40
N VAL A 462 14.99 -2.05 -13.18
CA VAL A 462 14.24 -0.94 -13.79
C VAL A 462 12.80 -0.92 -13.23
N ILE A 463 12.33 0.27 -12.87
CA ILE A 463 10.93 0.56 -12.54
C ILE A 463 10.38 1.44 -13.66
N GLN A 464 9.32 0.98 -14.30
CA GLN A 464 8.71 1.64 -15.45
C GLN A 464 7.22 1.90 -15.18
N ASP A 465 6.81 3.16 -15.28
CA ASP A 465 5.41 3.55 -15.19
C ASP A 465 4.82 3.72 -16.61
N PHE A 466 3.56 3.29 -16.79
CA PHE A 466 2.78 3.52 -18.01
C PHE A 466 1.64 4.48 -17.70
N LEU A 467 1.50 5.54 -18.49
CA LEU A 467 0.48 6.57 -18.32
C LEU A 467 -0.26 6.82 -19.64
N MET A 468 -1.54 7.12 -19.56
CA MET A 468 -2.25 7.70 -20.70
C MET A 468 -2.03 9.21 -20.72
N GLU A 469 -1.55 9.73 -21.85
CA GLU A 469 -1.26 11.15 -22.07
C GLU A 469 -2.52 12.02 -21.93
N GLY A 470 -2.38 13.18 -21.30
CA GLY A 470 -3.49 14.11 -21.08
C GLY A 470 -4.59 13.55 -20.17
N SER A 471 -4.30 12.59 -19.29
CA SER A 471 -5.31 11.92 -18.49
C SER A 471 -5.13 12.09 -16.98
N ILE A 472 -6.12 11.60 -16.23
CA ILE A 472 -6.09 11.57 -14.77
C ILE A 472 -4.87 10.81 -14.21
N GLU A 473 -4.23 9.93 -15.00
CA GLU A 473 -3.04 9.19 -14.57
C GLU A 473 -1.81 10.10 -14.43
N GLU A 474 -1.64 11.11 -15.28
CA GLU A 474 -0.56 12.10 -15.10
C GLU A 474 -0.73 12.86 -13.78
N ARG A 475 -1.95 13.30 -13.48
CA ARG A 475 -2.24 13.94 -12.20
C ARG A 475 -1.98 13.03 -11.01
N GLN A 476 -2.31 11.75 -11.15
CA GLN A 476 -2.07 10.75 -10.13
C GLN A 476 -0.55 10.54 -9.90
N HIS A 477 0.23 10.49 -10.96
CA HIS A 477 1.68 10.40 -10.91
C HIS A 477 2.29 11.61 -10.16
N ASP A 478 1.90 12.84 -10.52
CA ASP A 478 2.36 14.05 -9.83
C ASP A 478 2.00 14.05 -8.34
N MET A 479 0.79 13.62 -8.01
CA MET A 479 0.34 13.52 -6.61
C MET A 479 1.18 12.51 -5.80
N LEU A 480 1.57 11.38 -6.40
CA LEU A 480 2.41 10.39 -5.74
C LEU A 480 3.79 10.96 -5.42
N LEU A 481 4.42 11.68 -6.37
CA LEU A 481 5.70 12.34 -6.16
C LEU A 481 5.63 13.36 -5.02
N GLN A 482 4.57 14.18 -4.98
CA GLN A 482 4.39 15.18 -3.93
C GLN A 482 4.14 14.55 -2.55
N LYS A 483 3.33 13.49 -2.45
CA LYS A 483 3.07 12.78 -1.17
C LYS A 483 4.34 12.19 -0.58
N ASN A 484 5.21 11.66 -1.40
CA ASN A 484 6.50 11.15 -0.96
C ASN A 484 7.36 12.26 -0.36
N SER A 485 7.40 13.46 -0.98
CA SER A 485 8.17 14.59 -0.47
C SER A 485 7.72 15.07 0.92
N VAL A 486 6.42 15.03 1.21
CA VAL A 486 5.89 15.38 2.56
C VAL A 486 6.28 14.33 3.59
N ALA A 487 6.20 13.04 3.23
CA ALA A 487 6.60 11.95 4.12
C ALA A 487 8.10 12.06 4.47
N ASP A 488 8.93 12.35 3.49
CA ASP A 488 10.37 12.56 3.69
C ASP A 488 10.67 13.80 4.56
N ALA A 489 9.98 14.92 4.33
CA ALA A 489 10.11 16.11 5.16
C ALA A 489 9.81 15.83 6.65
N ILE A 490 8.81 15.01 6.94
CA ILE A 490 8.44 14.67 8.32
C ILE A 490 9.45 13.70 8.93
N MET A 491 9.79 12.63 8.20
CA MET A 491 10.58 11.53 8.73
C MET A 491 12.08 11.85 8.77
N ASP A 492 12.59 12.61 7.82
CA ASP A 492 14.02 12.91 7.69
C ASP A 492 14.36 14.31 8.20
N GLY A 493 13.36 15.12 8.52
CA GLY A 493 13.55 16.50 9.00
C GLY A 493 14.02 17.46 7.90
N GLU A 494 13.95 17.03 6.65
CA GLU A 494 14.32 17.82 5.48
C GLU A 494 13.10 18.55 4.93
N GLY A 495 13.21 19.86 4.76
CA GLY A 495 12.19 20.61 4.02
C GLY A 495 11.46 21.68 4.80
N ILE A 496 10.79 22.50 4.03
CA ILE A 496 9.97 23.64 4.43
C ILE A 496 8.58 23.12 4.85
N ASP A 497 7.89 23.88 5.70
CA ASP A 497 6.47 23.68 6.02
C ASP A 497 5.70 23.27 4.76
N ALA A 498 5.24 22.03 4.71
CA ALA A 498 4.56 21.51 3.55
C ALA A 498 3.17 22.15 3.46
N LYS A 499 2.81 22.65 2.27
CA LYS A 499 1.42 23.04 2.02
C LYS A 499 0.55 21.81 2.29
N GLY A 500 -0.40 21.95 3.18
CA GLY A 500 -1.38 20.91 3.47
C GLY A 500 -2.22 20.64 2.22
N GLY A 501 -2.58 19.37 2.05
CA GLY A 501 -3.55 19.04 1.03
C GLY A 501 -3.01 18.85 -0.36
N ILE A 502 -2.07 17.90 -0.50
CA ILE A 502 -1.97 17.16 -1.75
C ILE A 502 -3.15 16.18 -1.73
N GLU A 503 -4.32 16.75 -1.60
CA GLU A 503 -5.58 16.04 -1.63
C GLU A 503 -6.21 16.30 -3.01
N LEU A 504 -6.85 15.29 -3.56
CA LEU A 504 -7.76 15.49 -4.67
C LEU A 504 -9.00 16.19 -4.11
N ASN A 505 -8.86 17.49 -3.78
CA ASN A 505 -10.00 18.30 -3.41
C ASN A 505 -10.77 18.70 -4.68
N LEU A 506 -12.04 19.10 -4.50
CA LEU A 506 -12.91 19.44 -5.62
C LEU A 506 -12.30 20.52 -6.53
N GLY A 507 -11.66 21.53 -5.95
CA GLY A 507 -11.06 22.62 -6.72
C GLY A 507 -9.86 22.19 -7.55
N SER A 508 -8.96 21.36 -7.00
CA SER A 508 -7.79 20.88 -7.72
C SER A 508 -8.15 19.87 -8.82
N LEU A 509 -9.16 19.04 -8.59
CA LEU A 509 -9.66 18.12 -9.60
C LEU A 509 -10.33 18.88 -10.75
N LYS A 510 -11.17 19.89 -10.43
CA LYS A 510 -11.80 20.74 -11.44
C LYS A 510 -10.76 21.43 -12.33
N ALA A 511 -9.78 22.10 -11.72
CA ALA A 511 -8.71 22.79 -12.45
C ALA A 511 -7.92 21.84 -13.35
N PHE A 512 -7.63 20.63 -12.88
CA PHE A 512 -6.93 19.63 -13.66
C PHE A 512 -7.76 19.15 -14.87
N LEU A 513 -9.01 18.72 -14.66
CA LEU A 513 -9.86 18.23 -15.76
C LEU A 513 -10.12 19.31 -16.81
N GLN A 514 -10.21 20.59 -16.43
CA GLN A 514 -10.33 21.70 -17.38
C GLN A 514 -9.07 21.90 -18.25
N GLN A 515 -7.89 21.51 -17.77
CA GLN A 515 -6.63 21.62 -18.51
C GLN A 515 -6.34 20.41 -19.40
N THR A 516 -6.87 19.24 -19.08
CA THR A 516 -6.53 17.95 -19.69
C THR A 516 -7.62 17.39 -20.61
N MET A 517 -8.69 18.12 -20.89
CA MET A 517 -9.62 17.72 -21.94
C MET A 517 -8.91 17.79 -23.30
N VAL A 518 -8.73 16.63 -23.91
CA VAL A 518 -7.97 16.38 -25.14
C VAL A 518 -8.78 16.72 -26.39
#